data_9a8fba2a8371c3e6f5b5a8ea9493e2c9
#
_entry.id   9a8fba2a8371c3e6f5b5a8ea9493e2c9
#
_cell.length_a   1.000
_cell.length_b   1.000
_cell.length_c   1.000
_cell.angle_alpha   90.00
_cell.angle_beta   90.00
_cell.angle_gamma   90.00
#
_symmetry.space_group_name_H-M   'P 1'
#
loop_
_entity.id
_entity.type
_entity.pdbx_description
1 polymer ?
#
loop_
_entity_poly.entity_id
_entity_poly.type
_entity_poly.pdbx_seq_one_letter_code
_entity_poly.pdbx_strand_id
1 'polypeptide(L)'
;VQKAGGLPVLIPPIIEPADLAQLINRLDGIILTGGDDLHPEYYGESPDPLTPKPFHPRRGAHDRQIFEHVWKNKIPTLAICLGMQEVNVFLGGSLYQDILSQVRNPLVHKIGDWFEARHDVSLEEGSVPHALTGEKMVETNSAHHQAIKEVPETLSITGRSTDGLIEALEPKDKSIPLLAIQWHPESETNASIGIDLFKWLVSESAR
;
A
#
# COMPACT_ATOMS: atom_id res chain seq x y z
N VAL A 1 9.57 -11.09 -4.33
CA VAL A 1 10.69 -10.40 -5.00
C VAL A 1 11.55 -11.39 -5.78
N GLN A 2 12.13 -12.43 -5.15
CA GLN A 2 13.03 -13.39 -5.83
C GLN A 2 12.38 -14.05 -7.06
N LYS A 3 11.12 -14.50 -6.95
CA LYS A 3 10.39 -15.09 -8.08
C LYS A 3 10.20 -14.09 -9.25
N ALA A 4 10.27 -12.80 -8.97
CA ALA A 4 10.19 -11.74 -9.97
C ALA A 4 11.56 -11.33 -10.54
N GLY A 5 12.66 -11.94 -10.07
CA GLY A 5 14.02 -11.67 -10.54
C GLY A 5 14.79 -10.63 -9.71
N GLY A 6 14.22 -10.10 -8.63
CA GLY A 6 14.90 -9.17 -7.74
C GLY A 6 15.62 -9.85 -6.57
N LEU A 7 16.58 -9.17 -5.98
CA LEU A 7 17.27 -9.59 -4.76
C LEU A 7 16.67 -8.84 -3.55
N PRO A 8 15.93 -9.49 -2.64
CA PRO A 8 15.35 -8.82 -1.50
C PRO A 8 16.38 -8.53 -0.41
N VAL A 9 16.32 -7.30 0.11
CA VAL A 9 17.09 -6.85 1.27
C VAL A 9 16.10 -6.35 2.33
N LEU A 10 16.25 -6.78 3.58
CA LEU A 10 15.45 -6.23 4.67
C LEU A 10 16.10 -4.95 5.19
N ILE A 11 15.30 -3.89 5.30
CA ILE A 11 15.73 -2.63 5.92
C ILE A 11 15.44 -2.76 7.43
N PRO A 12 16.49 -2.81 8.29
CA PRO A 12 16.27 -2.83 9.73
C PRO A 12 15.82 -1.45 10.21
N PRO A 13 15.19 -1.35 11.39
CA PRO A 13 14.89 -0.05 12.00
C PRO A 13 16.17 0.75 12.25
N ILE A 14 16.43 1.75 11.43
CA ILE A 14 17.59 2.66 11.53
C ILE A 14 17.13 3.97 12.16
N ILE A 15 17.81 4.41 13.21
CA ILE A 15 17.43 5.60 13.97
C ILE A 15 17.95 6.87 13.28
N GLU A 16 19.17 6.82 12.75
CA GLU A 16 19.81 7.99 12.14
C GLU A 16 19.34 8.16 10.69
N PRO A 17 18.64 9.27 10.35
CA PRO A 17 18.12 9.51 9.00
C PRO A 17 19.21 9.48 7.90
N ALA A 18 20.43 9.92 8.21
CA ALA A 18 21.54 9.91 7.25
C ALA A 18 21.97 8.49 6.88
N ASP A 19 21.98 7.57 7.85
CA ASP A 19 22.36 6.17 7.62
C ASP A 19 21.25 5.46 6.84
N LEU A 20 19.98 5.76 7.16
CA LEU A 20 18.84 5.24 6.41
C LEU A 20 18.87 5.70 4.95
N ALA A 21 19.11 6.99 4.70
CA ALA A 21 19.24 7.54 3.35
C ALA A 21 20.42 6.89 2.58
N GLN A 22 21.53 6.64 3.26
CA GLN A 22 22.70 5.97 2.67
C GLN A 22 22.39 4.53 2.24
N LEU A 23 21.58 3.80 3.04
CA LEU A 23 21.14 2.46 2.69
C LEU A 23 20.16 2.50 1.51
N ILE A 24 19.12 3.34 1.58
CA ILE A 24 18.10 3.43 0.54
C ILE A 24 18.71 3.80 -0.81
N ASN A 25 19.69 4.69 -0.85
CA ASN A 25 20.39 5.08 -2.08
C ASN A 25 21.20 3.95 -2.75
N ARG A 26 21.30 2.79 -2.13
CA ARG A 26 21.92 1.58 -2.71
C ARG A 26 20.92 0.54 -3.17
N LEU A 27 19.65 0.83 -2.99
CA LEU A 27 18.55 -0.03 -3.39
C LEU A 27 17.91 0.50 -4.67
N ASP A 28 17.55 -0.39 -5.57
CA ASP A 28 16.97 -0.04 -6.86
C ASP A 28 15.45 0.16 -6.77
N GLY A 29 14.80 -0.38 -5.73
CA GLY A 29 13.37 -0.26 -5.47
C GLY A 29 13.01 -0.60 -4.04
N ILE A 30 11.82 -0.17 -3.60
CA ILE A 30 11.33 -0.33 -2.21
C ILE A 30 9.98 -1.02 -2.19
N ILE A 31 9.76 -1.86 -1.18
CA ILE A 31 8.44 -2.35 -0.80
C ILE A 31 8.11 -1.82 0.58
N LEU A 32 7.03 -1.04 0.68
CA LEU A 32 6.37 -0.74 1.94
C LEU A 32 5.38 -1.87 2.21
N THR A 33 5.64 -2.65 3.26
CA THR A 33 4.89 -3.89 3.52
C THR A 33 3.62 -3.65 4.33
N GLY A 34 2.71 -4.63 4.33
CA GLY A 34 1.61 -4.72 5.28
C GLY A 34 2.07 -4.76 6.75
N GLY A 35 1.14 -4.61 7.68
CA GLY A 35 1.42 -4.60 9.11
C GLY A 35 0.24 -4.15 9.97
N ASP A 36 0.53 -3.82 11.23
CA ASP A 36 -0.43 -3.28 12.19
C ASP A 36 -0.90 -1.86 11.79
N ASP A 37 -1.92 -1.35 12.46
CA ASP A 37 -2.53 -0.07 12.14
C ASP A 37 -1.55 1.11 12.24
N LEU A 38 -1.72 2.10 11.37
CA LEU A 38 -1.08 3.40 11.51
C LEU A 38 -1.79 4.23 12.59
N HIS A 39 -1.02 4.87 13.47
CA HIS A 39 -1.58 5.66 14.57
C HIS A 39 -2.39 6.85 14.02
N PRO A 40 -3.64 7.08 14.46
CA PRO A 40 -4.52 8.12 13.93
C PRO A 40 -3.98 9.55 14.03
N GLU A 41 -3.06 9.81 14.95
CA GLU A 41 -2.37 11.12 15.03
C GLU A 41 -1.65 11.51 13.73
N TYR A 42 -1.24 10.54 12.90
CA TYR A 42 -0.60 10.82 11.62
C TYR A 42 -1.53 11.52 10.61
N TYR A 43 -2.86 11.38 10.78
CA TYR A 43 -3.88 12.05 9.98
C TYR A 43 -4.82 12.95 10.81
N GLY A 44 -4.34 13.40 12.00
CA GLY A 44 -5.00 14.42 12.82
C GLY A 44 -6.25 13.95 13.55
N GLU A 45 -6.44 12.64 13.70
CA GLU A 45 -7.56 12.06 14.43
C GLU A 45 -7.11 11.45 15.79
N SER A 46 -8.03 11.28 16.72
CA SER A 46 -7.83 10.49 17.93
C SER A 46 -8.17 9.03 17.68
N PRO A 47 -7.54 8.07 18.39
CA PRO A 47 -7.91 6.66 18.28
C PRO A 47 -9.40 6.44 18.62
N ASP A 48 -10.09 5.69 17.79
CA ASP A 48 -11.47 5.29 18.05
C ASP A 48 -11.51 4.30 19.22
N PRO A 49 -12.20 4.61 20.31
CA PRO A 49 -12.25 3.76 21.49
C PRO A 49 -12.95 2.41 21.26
N LEU A 50 -13.76 2.30 20.21
CA LEU A 50 -14.43 1.06 19.82
C LEU A 50 -13.54 0.10 19.02
N THR A 51 -12.42 0.60 18.53
CA THR A 51 -11.48 -0.15 17.71
C THR A 51 -10.06 -0.14 18.30
N PRO A 52 -9.85 -0.76 19.46
CA PRO A 52 -8.52 -0.82 20.08
C PRO A 52 -7.57 -1.60 19.16
N LYS A 53 -6.45 -0.99 18.84
CA LYS A 53 -5.49 -1.52 17.86
C LYS A 53 -4.08 -1.55 18.41
N PRO A 54 -3.29 -2.54 18.05
CA PRO A 54 -1.87 -2.48 18.27
C PRO A 54 -1.26 -1.48 17.28
N PHE A 55 -0.72 -0.38 17.79
CA PHE A 55 0.13 0.52 17.02
C PHE A 55 1.59 0.20 17.33
N HIS A 56 2.41 0.06 16.29
CA HIS A 56 3.85 -0.06 16.50
C HIS A 56 4.49 1.34 16.50
N PRO A 57 4.84 1.92 17.67
CA PRO A 57 5.16 3.35 17.77
C PRO A 57 6.39 3.78 16.97
N ARG A 58 7.29 2.85 16.65
CA ARG A 58 8.50 3.14 15.88
C ARG A 58 8.34 2.90 14.38
N ARG A 59 7.36 2.07 13.97
CA ARG A 59 7.20 1.69 12.58
C ARG A 59 6.74 2.88 11.73
N GLY A 60 5.63 3.52 12.08
CA GLY A 60 5.12 4.65 11.30
C GLY A 60 6.12 5.79 11.12
N ALA A 61 6.93 6.09 12.15
CA ALA A 61 7.98 7.10 12.04
C ALA A 61 9.12 6.67 11.10
N HIS A 62 9.50 5.39 11.13
CA HIS A 62 10.53 4.84 10.27
C HIS A 62 10.05 4.74 8.81
N ASP A 63 8.87 4.22 8.57
CA ASP A 63 8.28 4.08 7.24
C ASP A 63 8.02 5.46 6.61
N ARG A 64 7.67 6.47 7.41
CA ARG A 64 7.59 7.86 6.95
C ARG A 64 8.93 8.39 6.44
N GLN A 65 10.03 8.14 7.14
CA GLN A 65 11.36 8.54 6.68
C GLN A 65 11.75 7.85 5.37
N ILE A 66 11.45 6.55 5.25
CA ILE A 66 11.65 5.81 4.00
C ILE A 66 10.80 6.44 2.89
N PHE A 67 9.51 6.64 3.13
CA PHE A 67 8.58 7.21 2.16
C PHE A 67 9.02 8.60 1.67
N GLU A 68 9.35 9.52 2.58
CA GLU A 68 9.81 10.87 2.23
C GLU A 68 11.06 10.82 1.32
N HIS A 69 11.96 9.86 1.58
CA HIS A 69 13.16 9.68 0.76
C HIS A 69 12.83 9.11 -0.63
N VAL A 70 12.01 8.07 -0.71
CA VAL A 70 11.66 7.44 -2.00
C VAL A 70 10.79 8.36 -2.86
N TRP A 71 9.87 9.09 -2.26
CA TRP A 71 9.02 10.07 -2.95
C TRP A 71 9.85 11.19 -3.57
N LYS A 72 10.74 11.78 -2.79
CA LYS A 72 11.63 12.87 -3.23
C LYS A 72 12.56 12.45 -4.36
N ASN A 73 13.11 11.24 -4.28
CA ASN A 73 14.10 10.73 -5.23
C ASN A 73 13.49 9.86 -6.33
N LYS A 74 12.15 9.72 -6.36
CA LYS A 74 11.42 8.94 -7.37
C LYS A 74 11.90 7.48 -7.47
N ILE A 75 12.19 6.87 -6.33
CA ILE A 75 12.63 5.47 -6.27
C ILE A 75 11.41 4.57 -6.51
N PRO A 76 11.51 3.58 -7.40
CA PRO A 76 10.43 2.63 -7.66
C PRO A 76 9.90 2.01 -6.37
N THR A 77 8.58 2.09 -6.16
CA THR A 77 7.98 1.69 -4.88
C THR A 77 6.67 0.92 -5.09
N LEU A 78 6.56 -0.24 -4.45
CA LEU A 78 5.32 -0.98 -4.28
C LEU A 78 4.89 -0.90 -2.83
N ALA A 79 3.73 -0.31 -2.57
CA ALA A 79 3.18 -0.14 -1.22
C ALA A 79 1.97 -1.08 -1.05
N ILE A 80 2.02 -1.98 -0.06
CA ILE A 80 1.07 -3.07 0.15
C ILE A 80 0.32 -2.87 1.46
N CYS A 81 -1.01 -2.91 1.43
CA CYS A 81 -1.92 -2.85 2.58
C CYS A 81 -1.61 -1.63 3.49
N LEU A 82 -0.98 -1.83 4.65
CA LEU A 82 -0.53 -0.71 5.49
C LEU A 82 0.35 0.28 4.70
N GLY A 83 1.26 -0.21 3.86
CA GLY A 83 2.11 0.66 3.05
C GLY A 83 1.30 1.59 2.13
N MET A 84 0.19 1.12 1.54
CA MET A 84 -0.73 1.98 0.78
C MET A 84 -1.38 3.05 1.67
N GLN A 85 -1.81 2.67 2.86
CA GLN A 85 -2.43 3.58 3.84
C GLN A 85 -1.42 4.64 4.29
N GLU A 86 -0.17 4.24 4.53
CA GLU A 86 0.93 5.14 4.88
C GLU A 86 1.23 6.14 3.74
N VAL A 87 1.32 5.69 2.50
CA VAL A 87 1.48 6.58 1.33
C VAL A 87 0.38 7.64 1.28
N ASN A 88 -0.88 7.22 1.44
CA ASN A 88 -2.02 8.14 1.46
C ASN A 88 -1.91 9.18 2.58
N VAL A 89 -1.66 8.72 3.81
CA VAL A 89 -1.60 9.58 5.01
C VAL A 89 -0.38 10.51 4.98
N PHE A 90 0.78 10.04 4.58
CA PHE A 90 2.00 10.86 4.54
C PHE A 90 1.93 11.97 3.47
N LEU A 91 1.04 11.82 2.49
CA LEU A 91 0.71 12.85 1.51
C LEU A 91 -0.48 13.75 1.92
N GLY A 92 -1.06 13.53 3.10
CA GLY A 92 -2.12 14.37 3.68
C GLY A 92 -3.53 13.81 3.56
N GLY A 93 -3.69 12.54 3.20
CA GLY A 93 -4.98 11.83 3.25
C GLY A 93 -5.35 11.34 4.65
N SER A 94 -6.49 10.66 4.75
CA SER A 94 -7.00 10.09 6.00
C SER A 94 -7.53 8.67 5.81
N LEU A 95 -7.84 7.99 6.93
CA LEU A 95 -8.31 6.61 6.95
C LEU A 95 -9.66 6.48 7.66
N TYR A 96 -10.46 5.50 7.26
CA TYR A 96 -11.41 4.86 8.15
C TYR A 96 -10.64 3.97 9.11
N GLN A 97 -10.77 4.23 10.41
CA GLN A 97 -10.08 3.46 11.45
C GLN A 97 -10.63 2.04 11.59
N ASP A 98 -11.88 1.84 11.22
CA ASP A 98 -12.50 0.53 11.14
C ASP A 98 -13.67 0.54 10.14
N ILE A 99 -13.57 -0.31 9.13
CA ILE A 99 -14.55 -0.41 8.06
C ILE A 99 -15.93 -0.79 8.62
N LEU A 100 -16.00 -1.77 9.53
CA LEU A 100 -17.28 -2.29 10.02
C LEU A 100 -18.08 -1.27 10.80
N SER A 101 -17.42 -0.39 11.54
CA SER A 101 -18.08 0.63 12.36
C SER A 101 -18.32 1.94 11.62
N GLN A 102 -17.52 2.27 10.61
CA GLN A 102 -17.51 3.60 9.99
C GLN A 102 -18.05 3.63 8.55
N VAL A 103 -18.14 2.48 7.88
CA VAL A 103 -18.62 2.38 6.50
C VAL A 103 -20.01 1.72 6.47
N ARG A 104 -20.92 2.26 5.67
CA ARG A 104 -22.29 1.72 5.56
C ARG A 104 -22.33 0.54 4.61
N ASN A 105 -22.80 -0.62 5.10
CA ASN A 105 -22.93 -1.85 4.34
C ASN A 105 -21.63 -2.28 3.62
N PRO A 106 -20.48 -2.37 4.33
CA PRO A 106 -19.24 -2.78 3.69
C PRO A 106 -19.29 -4.27 3.32
N LEU A 107 -18.43 -4.65 2.37
CA LEU A 107 -18.08 -6.05 2.15
C LEU A 107 -17.27 -6.59 3.35
N VAL A 108 -17.05 -7.89 3.33
CA VAL A 108 -16.16 -8.53 4.30
C VAL A 108 -14.70 -8.39 3.80
N HIS A 109 -13.95 -7.46 4.38
CA HIS A 109 -12.54 -7.21 4.03
C HIS A 109 -11.54 -7.98 4.91
N LYS A 110 -12.02 -8.62 6.00
CA LYS A 110 -11.19 -9.43 6.88
C LYS A 110 -11.97 -10.58 7.49
N ILE A 111 -11.41 -11.79 7.41
CA ILE A 111 -11.92 -12.99 8.08
C ILE A 111 -10.80 -13.55 8.97
N GLY A 112 -10.97 -13.45 10.30
CA GLY A 112 -9.93 -13.87 11.24
C GLY A 112 -8.60 -13.17 11.01
N ASP A 113 -7.51 -13.93 11.07
CA ASP A 113 -6.14 -13.40 10.90
C ASP A 113 -5.53 -13.79 9.54
N TRP A 114 -6.33 -14.34 8.60
CA TRP A 114 -5.86 -14.90 7.34
C TRP A 114 -6.43 -14.17 6.13
N PHE A 115 -5.80 -14.34 4.98
CA PHE A 115 -6.20 -13.78 3.68
C PHE A 115 -7.36 -14.57 3.03
N GLU A 116 -8.41 -14.86 3.80
CA GLU A 116 -9.53 -15.69 3.35
C GLU A 116 -10.66 -14.86 2.72
N ALA A 117 -10.78 -13.57 3.10
CA ALA A 117 -11.73 -12.69 2.47
C ALA A 117 -11.32 -12.41 1.03
N ARG A 118 -12.32 -12.33 0.14
CA ARG A 118 -12.13 -12.00 -1.28
C ARG A 118 -13.19 -11.06 -1.74
N HIS A 119 -12.85 -10.19 -2.67
CA HIS A 119 -13.78 -9.31 -3.35
C HIS A 119 -13.24 -8.89 -4.71
N ASP A 120 -14.14 -8.41 -5.55
CA ASP A 120 -13.78 -7.83 -6.83
C ASP A 120 -13.30 -6.38 -6.66
N VAL A 121 -12.28 -6.03 -7.42
CA VAL A 121 -11.74 -4.67 -7.55
C VAL A 121 -11.85 -4.23 -8.99
N SER A 122 -12.59 -3.14 -9.22
CA SER A 122 -12.63 -2.46 -10.51
C SER A 122 -11.36 -1.66 -10.71
N LEU A 123 -10.70 -1.79 -11.85
CA LEU A 123 -9.46 -1.12 -12.22
C LEU A 123 -9.71 0.00 -13.22
N GLU A 124 -9.09 1.14 -12.98
CA GLU A 124 -9.16 2.30 -13.89
C GLU A 124 -8.36 2.02 -15.17
N GLU A 125 -8.95 2.30 -16.33
CA GLU A 125 -8.30 2.10 -17.63
C GLU A 125 -7.03 2.95 -17.75
N GLY A 126 -5.92 2.34 -18.15
CA GLY A 126 -4.60 2.99 -18.25
C GLY A 126 -3.83 3.04 -16.92
N SER A 127 -4.38 2.52 -15.83
CA SER A 127 -3.62 2.31 -14.59
C SER A 127 -2.60 1.19 -14.71
N VAL A 128 -1.63 1.14 -13.81
CA VAL A 128 -0.62 0.06 -13.78
C VAL A 128 -1.29 -1.30 -13.57
N PRO A 129 -2.19 -1.51 -12.58
CA PRO A 129 -2.86 -2.79 -12.41
C PRO A 129 -3.67 -3.22 -13.64
N HIS A 130 -4.38 -2.28 -14.29
CA HIS A 130 -5.10 -2.56 -15.52
C HIS A 130 -4.14 -2.95 -16.67
N ALA A 131 -3.02 -2.26 -16.83
CA ALA A 131 -2.03 -2.56 -17.85
C ALA A 131 -1.36 -3.93 -17.66
N LEU A 132 -1.19 -4.37 -16.39
CA LEU A 132 -0.60 -5.66 -16.06
C LEU A 132 -1.54 -6.84 -16.33
N THR A 133 -2.84 -6.65 -16.17
CA THR A 133 -3.84 -7.72 -16.30
C THR A 133 -4.57 -7.71 -17.63
N GLY A 134 -4.77 -6.54 -18.22
CA GLY A 134 -5.69 -6.33 -19.34
C GLY A 134 -7.18 -6.38 -18.93
N GLU A 135 -7.47 -6.53 -17.63
CA GLU A 135 -8.81 -6.74 -17.11
C GLU A 135 -9.33 -5.48 -16.40
N LYS A 136 -10.62 -5.17 -16.59
CA LYS A 136 -11.27 -4.04 -15.89
C LYS A 136 -11.72 -4.40 -14.47
N MET A 137 -11.74 -5.68 -14.14
CA MET A 137 -12.12 -6.19 -12.82
C MET A 137 -11.28 -7.42 -12.49
N VAL A 138 -10.75 -7.45 -11.28
CA VAL A 138 -9.94 -8.57 -10.78
C VAL A 138 -10.44 -8.99 -9.40
N GLU A 139 -10.46 -10.28 -9.12
CA GLU A 139 -10.67 -10.78 -7.77
C GLU A 139 -9.37 -10.70 -6.98
N THR A 140 -9.43 -10.14 -5.77
CA THR A 140 -8.29 -10.01 -4.87
C THR A 140 -8.59 -10.64 -3.51
N ASN A 141 -7.55 -11.07 -2.80
CA ASN A 141 -7.67 -11.38 -1.38
C ASN A 141 -7.79 -10.09 -0.56
N SER A 142 -8.26 -10.22 0.68
CA SER A 142 -8.41 -9.08 1.59
C SER A 142 -8.14 -9.50 3.02
N ALA A 143 -7.38 -8.68 3.76
CA ALA A 143 -7.02 -8.93 5.16
C ALA A 143 -6.89 -7.63 5.97
N HIS A 144 -7.70 -6.62 5.63
CA HIS A 144 -7.64 -5.31 6.29
C HIS A 144 -8.98 -4.94 6.91
N HIS A 145 -8.95 -4.15 7.98
CA HIS A 145 -10.14 -3.58 8.61
C HIS A 145 -10.13 -2.06 8.57
N GLN A 146 -9.00 -1.44 8.18
CA GLN A 146 -8.90 -0.03 7.87
C GLN A 146 -8.97 0.18 6.35
N ALA A 147 -9.41 1.37 5.92
CA ALA A 147 -9.46 1.74 4.50
C ALA A 147 -9.17 3.23 4.32
N ILE A 148 -8.79 3.62 3.11
CA ILE A 148 -8.61 5.03 2.76
C ILE A 148 -9.95 5.75 2.77
N LYS A 149 -9.99 6.92 3.44
CA LYS A 149 -11.17 7.80 3.55
C LYS A 149 -11.04 9.00 2.63
N GLU A 150 -9.97 9.76 2.77
CA GLU A 150 -9.68 10.93 1.94
C GLU A 150 -8.36 10.72 1.20
N VAL A 151 -8.34 11.11 -0.07
CA VAL A 151 -7.17 10.98 -0.95
C VAL A 151 -6.61 12.36 -1.25
N PRO A 152 -5.31 12.61 -1.07
CA PRO A 152 -4.67 13.88 -1.40
C PRO A 152 -4.66 14.11 -2.91
N GLU A 153 -4.61 15.38 -3.31
CA GLU A 153 -4.66 15.78 -4.73
C GLU A 153 -3.49 15.24 -5.57
N THR A 154 -2.41 14.81 -4.94
CA THR A 154 -1.23 14.26 -5.60
C THR A 154 -1.42 12.83 -6.09
N LEU A 155 -2.44 12.13 -5.58
CA LEU A 155 -2.75 10.75 -5.95
C LEU A 155 -3.99 10.65 -6.84
N SER A 156 -4.04 9.59 -7.63
CA SER A 156 -5.20 9.12 -8.40
C SER A 156 -5.67 7.80 -7.83
N ILE A 157 -6.99 7.64 -7.73
CA ILE A 157 -7.60 6.36 -7.39
C ILE A 157 -7.62 5.51 -8.65
N THR A 158 -7.01 4.33 -8.60
CA THR A 158 -6.88 3.42 -9.74
C THR A 158 -7.52 2.05 -9.52
N GLY A 159 -8.03 1.80 -8.31
CA GLY A 159 -8.83 0.62 -8.00
C GLY A 159 -9.86 0.87 -6.91
N ARG A 160 -11.05 0.25 -7.04
CA ARG A 160 -12.11 0.27 -6.02
C ARG A 160 -12.77 -1.09 -5.91
N SER A 161 -13.06 -1.52 -4.69
CA SER A 161 -13.96 -2.63 -4.41
C SER A 161 -15.42 -2.29 -4.74
N THR A 162 -16.27 -3.29 -4.82
CA THR A 162 -17.67 -3.10 -5.21
C THR A 162 -18.51 -2.37 -4.17
N ASP A 163 -18.06 -2.25 -2.92
CA ASP A 163 -18.64 -1.37 -1.88
C ASP A 163 -18.10 0.06 -1.92
N GLY A 164 -17.20 0.34 -2.89
CA GLY A 164 -16.66 1.68 -3.17
C GLY A 164 -15.40 2.03 -2.40
N LEU A 165 -14.87 1.15 -1.55
CA LEU A 165 -13.61 1.40 -0.87
C LEU A 165 -12.43 1.45 -1.86
N ILE A 166 -11.42 2.21 -1.51
CA ILE A 166 -10.26 2.45 -2.37
C ILE A 166 -9.26 1.32 -2.16
N GLU A 167 -8.91 0.65 -3.25
CA GLU A 167 -8.08 -0.54 -3.26
C GLU A 167 -6.74 -0.34 -4.00
N ALA A 168 -6.63 0.69 -4.85
CA ALA A 168 -5.38 1.04 -5.50
C ALA A 168 -5.22 2.54 -5.71
N LEU A 169 -3.99 3.03 -5.56
CA LEU A 169 -3.59 4.42 -5.78
C LEU A 169 -2.30 4.49 -6.60
N GLU A 170 -2.21 5.53 -7.42
CA GLU A 170 -0.98 5.89 -8.14
C GLU A 170 -0.75 7.40 -8.04
N PRO A 171 0.51 7.88 -8.14
CA PRO A 171 0.79 9.30 -8.29
C PRO A 171 0.17 9.86 -9.59
N LYS A 172 -0.36 11.09 -9.55
CA LYS A 172 -0.74 11.82 -10.76
C LYS A 172 0.47 12.17 -11.61
N ASP A 173 1.59 12.50 -10.97
CA ASP A 173 2.89 12.64 -11.65
C ASP A 173 3.42 11.24 -12.03
N LYS A 174 3.23 10.86 -13.28
CA LYS A 174 3.66 9.55 -13.81
C LYS A 174 5.18 9.38 -13.88
N SER A 175 5.97 10.41 -13.56
CA SER A 175 7.42 10.27 -13.40
C SER A 175 7.83 9.68 -12.04
N ILE A 176 6.87 9.49 -11.10
CA ILE A 176 7.08 8.83 -9.82
C ILE A 176 6.60 7.39 -9.97
N PRO A 177 7.50 6.40 -10.03
CA PRO A 177 7.14 4.99 -10.23
C PRO A 177 6.68 4.36 -8.91
N LEU A 178 5.49 4.74 -8.45
CA LEU A 178 4.88 4.23 -7.23
C LEU A 178 3.51 3.63 -7.54
N LEU A 179 3.29 2.42 -7.03
CA LEU A 179 2.00 1.74 -7.02
C LEU A 179 1.66 1.37 -5.59
N ALA A 180 0.47 1.72 -5.15
CA ALA A 180 -0.03 1.39 -3.82
C ALA A 180 -1.33 0.57 -3.94
N ILE A 181 -1.40 -0.57 -3.25
CA ILE A 181 -2.50 -1.54 -3.32
C ILE A 181 -2.91 -1.98 -1.93
N GLN A 182 -4.20 -2.24 -1.72
CA GLN A 182 -4.73 -2.62 -0.41
C GLN A 182 -4.70 -4.13 -0.17
N TRP A 183 -4.78 -4.94 -1.23
CA TRP A 183 -4.69 -6.41 -1.13
C TRP A 183 -3.26 -6.92 -0.96
N HIS A 184 -3.11 -8.23 -0.75
CA HIS A 184 -1.85 -8.89 -0.44
C HIS A 184 -1.37 -9.83 -1.57
N PRO A 185 -0.67 -9.31 -2.59
CA PRO A 185 -0.17 -10.12 -3.71
C PRO A 185 0.91 -11.12 -3.31
N GLU A 186 1.58 -10.89 -2.17
CA GLU A 186 2.60 -11.79 -1.64
C GLU A 186 2.06 -13.14 -1.18
N SER A 187 0.80 -13.20 -0.77
CA SER A 187 0.14 -14.44 -0.34
C SER A 187 -0.32 -15.30 -1.52
N GLU A 188 -0.49 -14.70 -2.70
CA GLU A 188 -1.07 -15.35 -3.89
C GLU A 188 -0.28 -15.04 -5.16
N THR A 189 1.00 -15.37 -5.16
CA THR A 189 1.88 -15.12 -6.33
C THR A 189 1.44 -15.84 -7.61
N ASN A 190 0.50 -16.77 -7.54
CA ASN A 190 -0.08 -17.48 -8.68
C ASN A 190 -1.43 -16.89 -9.14
N ALA A 191 -1.99 -15.91 -8.44
CA ALA A 191 -3.19 -15.20 -8.88
C ALA A 191 -2.88 -14.32 -10.09
N SER A 192 -3.93 -13.94 -10.83
CA SER A 192 -3.82 -13.20 -12.10
C SER A 192 -3.03 -11.89 -12.02
N ILE A 193 -2.97 -11.26 -10.84
CA ILE A 193 -2.25 -10.00 -10.62
C ILE A 193 -1.12 -10.13 -9.56
N GLY A 194 -0.96 -11.29 -8.91
CA GLY A 194 -0.04 -11.46 -7.80
C GLY A 194 1.42 -11.18 -8.16
N ILE A 195 2.06 -12.09 -8.91
CA ILE A 195 3.49 -11.99 -9.24
C ILE A 195 3.82 -10.80 -10.16
N ASP A 196 2.88 -10.37 -10.99
CA ASP A 196 3.13 -9.34 -12.01
C ASP A 196 3.34 -7.95 -11.38
N LEU A 197 2.77 -7.69 -10.20
CA LEU A 197 3.07 -6.49 -9.42
C LEU A 197 4.54 -6.43 -8.97
N PHE A 198 5.09 -7.58 -8.55
CA PHE A 198 6.52 -7.65 -8.20
C PHE A 198 7.43 -7.58 -9.43
N LYS A 199 7.02 -8.13 -10.57
CA LYS A 199 7.75 -7.99 -11.84
C LYS A 199 7.74 -6.54 -12.32
N TRP A 200 6.61 -5.84 -12.15
CA TRP A 200 6.53 -4.42 -12.44
C TRP A 200 7.55 -3.64 -11.60
N LEU A 201 7.59 -3.84 -10.29
CA LEU A 201 8.57 -3.19 -9.43
C LEU A 201 10.00 -3.46 -9.88
N VAL A 202 10.36 -4.72 -10.14
CA VAL A 202 11.71 -5.10 -10.61
C VAL A 202 12.03 -4.45 -11.96
N SER A 203 11.06 -4.37 -12.87
CA SER A 203 11.23 -3.71 -14.16
C SER A 203 11.46 -2.19 -14.03
N GLU A 204 10.70 -1.52 -13.16
CA GLU A 204 10.91 -0.09 -12.88
C GLU A 204 12.27 0.16 -12.21
N SER A 205 12.72 -0.76 -11.35
CA SER A 205 14.01 -0.69 -10.65
C SER A 205 15.22 -0.91 -11.56
N ALA A 206 15.03 -1.45 -12.74
CA ALA A 206 16.11 -1.70 -13.72
C ALA A 206 16.31 -0.54 -14.73
N ARG A 207 15.49 0.50 -14.65
CA ARG A 207 15.58 1.71 -15.51
C ARG A 207 16.49 2.76 -14.91
#